data_e1938bf03eab89dc9dee3a83a4b105fe
#
_entry.id   e1938bf03eab89dc9dee3a83a4b105fe
#
_cell.length_a   1.000
_cell.length_b   1.000
_cell.length_c   1.000
_cell.angle_alpha   90.00
_cell.angle_beta   90.00
_cell.angle_gamma   90.00
#
_symmetry.space_group_name_H-M   'P 1'
#
loop_
_entity.id
_entity.type
_entity.pdbx_description
1 polymer ?
#
loop_
_entity_poly.entity_id
_entity_poly.type
_entity_poly.pdbx_seq_one_letter_code
_entity_poly.pdbx_strand_id
1 'polypeptide(L)'
;MTINDNEIIFGHSPDADDAFMFYAMEKKYIEIPDYSVAHHMEDIESLNVLAATGKLPVTAISAARYPDVAEHYRIMSCGSSIGRNYGPMVVSVDPMTEADLEGKRVAVPGRFTTSWLLFQIFGPKNCEPVFVDFDDVGPAVKEGRADVGILLHEGQILYEKLGFHGIMSLGEKWHEATALPIPLGVDLVSRHIGSELAQTIADASLASINYARAHEDDALEYALGFGRGIDPEDGKKFVRMYVNEDTVDMGQEGLEALNKLFGMAVERGILNEMPKLDIIQAN
;
A
#
# COMPACT_ATOMS: atom_id res chain seq x y z
N MET A 1 -19.68 0.18 12.70
CA MET A 1 -20.74 0.80 11.89
C MET A 1 -21.55 -0.34 11.31
N THR A 2 -22.84 -0.35 11.55
CA THR A 2 -23.76 -1.16 10.78
C THR A 2 -23.64 -0.70 9.33
N ILE A 3 -23.52 -1.63 8.39
CA ILE A 3 -23.82 -1.37 6.97
C ILE A 3 -25.15 -0.61 7.01
N ASN A 4 -25.18 0.66 6.64
CA ASN A 4 -26.44 1.36 6.41
C ASN A 4 -27.16 0.54 5.37
N ASP A 5 -28.44 0.27 5.59
CA ASP A 5 -29.25 -0.74 4.93
C ASP A 5 -29.08 -0.91 3.41
N ASN A 6 -27.96 -0.99 2.82
CA ASN A 6 -27.56 -1.33 1.43
C ASN A 6 -26.38 -0.49 0.92
N GLU A 7 -25.47 0.02 1.77
CA GLU A 7 -24.29 0.73 1.32
C GLU A 7 -23.01 0.07 1.83
N ILE A 8 -22.07 -0.24 0.93
CA ILE A 8 -20.74 -0.77 1.27
C ILE A 8 -19.71 0.35 1.07
N ILE A 9 -18.97 0.66 2.14
CA ILE A 9 -17.92 1.67 2.12
C ILE A 9 -16.58 0.99 1.82
N PHE A 10 -15.89 1.46 0.78
CA PHE A 10 -14.54 1.09 0.41
C PHE A 10 -13.57 2.18 0.89
N GLY A 11 -12.73 1.85 1.87
CA GLY A 11 -11.63 2.69 2.31
C GLY A 11 -10.40 2.48 1.42
N HIS A 12 -9.93 3.53 0.75
CA HIS A 12 -8.74 3.46 -0.10
C HIS A 12 -8.02 4.82 -0.15
N SER A 13 -6.79 4.84 -0.66
CA SER A 13 -6.07 6.10 -0.77
C SER A 13 -6.57 6.96 -1.93
N PRO A 14 -6.43 8.29 -1.87
CA PRO A 14 -6.74 9.18 -2.98
C PRO A 14 -5.58 9.25 -3.99
N ASP A 15 -5.00 8.11 -4.35
CA ASP A 15 -3.88 7.99 -5.27
C ASP A 15 -4.33 7.41 -6.62
N ALA A 16 -3.53 7.59 -7.65
CA ALA A 16 -3.91 7.24 -9.01
C ALA A 16 -4.08 5.73 -9.24
N ASP A 17 -3.33 4.89 -8.53
CA ASP A 17 -3.44 3.43 -8.61
C ASP A 17 -4.77 2.92 -8.03
N ASP A 18 -5.16 3.39 -6.84
CA ASP A 18 -6.46 3.06 -6.23
C ASP A 18 -7.61 3.60 -7.09
N ALA A 19 -7.52 4.85 -7.57
CA ALA A 19 -8.53 5.43 -8.45
C ALA A 19 -8.69 4.62 -9.75
N PHE A 20 -7.61 4.08 -10.30
CA PHE A 20 -7.65 3.21 -11.46
C PHE A 20 -8.36 1.90 -11.13
N MET A 21 -8.04 1.24 -10.02
CA MET A 21 -8.65 -0.03 -9.62
C MET A 21 -10.17 0.09 -9.42
N PHE A 22 -10.62 1.18 -8.78
CA PHE A 22 -12.03 1.40 -8.47
C PHE A 22 -12.80 2.17 -9.54
N TYR A 23 -12.17 2.51 -10.68
CA TYR A 23 -12.79 3.24 -11.79
C TYR A 23 -14.13 2.67 -12.22
N ALA A 24 -14.23 1.36 -12.43
CA ALA A 24 -15.44 0.74 -12.95
C ALA A 24 -16.57 0.73 -11.91
N MET A 25 -16.27 0.64 -10.62
CA MET A 25 -17.28 0.76 -9.56
C MET A 25 -17.77 2.21 -9.44
N GLU A 26 -16.87 3.18 -9.44
CA GLU A 26 -17.23 4.61 -9.39
C GLU A 26 -18.11 5.03 -10.56
N LYS A 27 -17.83 4.50 -11.77
CA LYS A 27 -18.64 4.75 -12.98
C LYS A 27 -19.86 3.85 -13.09
N LYS A 28 -20.07 2.95 -12.11
CA LYS A 28 -21.19 1.98 -12.11
C LYS A 28 -21.21 1.04 -13.32
N TYR A 29 -20.02 0.74 -13.87
CA TYR A 29 -19.87 -0.31 -14.87
C TYR A 29 -19.83 -1.69 -14.22
N ILE A 30 -19.36 -1.73 -12.97
CA ILE A 30 -19.42 -2.91 -12.10
C ILE A 30 -20.18 -2.51 -10.84
N GLU A 31 -21.21 -3.30 -10.50
CA GLU A 31 -22.05 -3.09 -9.35
C GLU A 31 -22.05 -4.33 -8.43
N ILE A 32 -22.28 -4.11 -7.15
CA ILE A 32 -22.50 -5.18 -6.17
C ILE A 32 -24.02 -5.35 -6.04
N PRO A 33 -24.59 -6.53 -6.33
CA PRO A 33 -26.04 -6.73 -6.28
C PRO A 33 -26.62 -6.32 -4.91
N ASP A 34 -27.72 -5.58 -4.94
CA ASP A 34 -28.47 -5.10 -3.77
C ASP A 34 -27.74 -4.05 -2.92
N TYR A 35 -26.53 -3.61 -3.31
CA TYR A 35 -25.74 -2.62 -2.55
C TYR A 35 -25.27 -1.47 -3.44
N SER A 36 -25.27 -0.28 -2.87
CA SER A 36 -24.52 0.86 -3.38
C SER A 36 -23.08 0.85 -2.85
N VAL A 37 -22.15 1.32 -3.65
CA VAL A 37 -20.75 1.51 -3.25
C VAL A 37 -20.52 2.98 -2.92
N ALA A 38 -19.88 3.23 -1.79
CA ALA A 38 -19.38 4.54 -1.39
C ALA A 38 -17.87 4.46 -1.13
N HIS A 39 -17.14 5.52 -1.43
CA HIS A 39 -15.69 5.58 -1.25
C HIS A 39 -15.35 6.49 -0.05
N HIS A 40 -14.49 5.96 0.85
CA HIS A 40 -13.90 6.70 1.95
C HIS A 40 -12.40 6.86 1.67
N MET A 41 -12.02 8.05 1.21
CA MET A 41 -10.67 8.33 0.76
C MET A 41 -9.86 9.01 1.87
N GLU A 42 -8.81 8.35 2.33
CA GLU A 42 -7.84 8.83 3.32
C GLU A 42 -6.44 8.33 2.94
N ASP A 43 -5.40 8.97 3.45
CA ASP A 43 -4.05 8.44 3.30
C ASP A 43 -3.91 7.04 3.94
N ILE A 44 -2.92 6.28 3.50
CA ILE A 44 -2.78 4.88 3.91
C ILE A 44 -2.52 4.71 5.42
N GLU A 45 -1.86 5.66 6.08
CA GLU A 45 -1.65 5.58 7.53
C GLU A 45 -2.95 5.83 8.30
N SER A 46 -3.78 6.77 7.85
CA SER A 46 -5.13 7.01 8.37
C SER A 46 -6.01 5.75 8.23
N LEU A 47 -5.94 5.08 7.07
CA LEU A 47 -6.63 3.79 6.86
C LEU A 47 -6.07 2.69 7.76
N ASN A 48 -4.74 2.60 7.94
CA ASN A 48 -4.10 1.68 8.88
C ASN A 48 -4.61 1.86 10.31
N VAL A 49 -4.76 3.11 10.76
CA VAL A 49 -5.32 3.44 12.08
C VAL A 49 -6.80 3.07 12.15
N LEU A 50 -7.57 3.40 11.12
CA LEU A 50 -9.00 3.15 11.06
C LEU A 50 -9.32 1.64 11.03
N ALA A 51 -8.51 0.85 10.32
CA ALA A 51 -8.66 -0.61 10.24
C ALA A 51 -8.63 -1.28 11.62
N ALA A 52 -7.85 -0.76 12.59
CA ALA A 52 -7.84 -1.28 13.95
C ALA A 52 -9.21 -1.20 14.66
N THR A 53 -10.11 -0.37 14.16
CA THR A 53 -11.48 -0.26 14.73
C THR A 53 -12.42 -1.34 14.20
N GLY A 54 -12.07 -2.06 13.15
CA GLY A 54 -12.93 -3.04 12.47
C GLY A 54 -14.19 -2.44 11.82
N LYS A 55 -14.24 -1.11 11.62
CA LYS A 55 -15.47 -0.42 11.22
C LYS A 55 -15.72 -0.36 9.73
N LEU A 56 -14.68 -0.34 8.92
CA LEU A 56 -14.84 -0.32 7.46
C LEU A 56 -15.18 -1.71 6.94
N PRO A 57 -16.20 -1.86 6.09
CA PRO A 57 -16.50 -3.13 5.44
C PRO A 57 -15.38 -3.62 4.54
N VAL A 58 -14.76 -2.71 3.79
CA VAL A 58 -13.64 -2.95 2.89
C VAL A 58 -12.61 -1.83 3.12
N THR A 59 -11.32 -2.16 3.15
CA THR A 59 -10.27 -1.14 3.29
C THR A 59 -8.94 -1.63 2.74
N ALA A 60 -8.25 -0.75 2.02
CA ALA A 60 -6.83 -0.89 1.77
C ALA A 60 -6.04 -0.67 3.07
N ILE A 61 -4.95 -1.38 3.26
CA ILE A 61 -3.98 -1.16 4.32
C ILE A 61 -2.55 -1.46 3.85
N SER A 62 -1.57 -0.92 4.56
CA SER A 62 -0.20 -1.42 4.46
C SER A 62 -0.13 -2.89 4.88
N ALA A 63 0.60 -3.74 4.14
CA ALA A 63 0.75 -5.16 4.49
C ALA A 63 1.26 -5.35 5.93
N ALA A 64 2.17 -4.47 6.39
CA ALA A 64 2.71 -4.46 7.75
C ALA A 64 1.63 -4.35 8.84
N ARG A 65 0.46 -3.77 8.52
CA ARG A 65 -0.64 -3.57 9.48
C ARG A 65 -1.49 -4.83 9.69
N TYR A 66 -1.48 -5.75 8.72
CA TYR A 66 -2.36 -6.93 8.75
C TYR A 66 -2.28 -7.74 10.05
N PRO A 67 -1.11 -8.02 10.66
CA PRO A 67 -1.02 -8.78 11.90
C PRO A 67 -1.91 -8.25 13.02
N ASP A 68 -2.04 -6.94 13.14
CA ASP A 68 -2.80 -6.29 14.21
C ASP A 68 -4.32 -6.27 13.96
N VAL A 69 -4.75 -6.54 12.72
CA VAL A 69 -6.17 -6.44 12.30
C VAL A 69 -6.73 -7.76 11.76
N ALA A 70 -5.95 -8.84 11.75
CA ALA A 70 -6.32 -10.15 11.22
C ALA A 70 -7.57 -10.75 11.88
N GLU A 71 -7.87 -10.36 13.14
CA GLU A 71 -9.11 -10.78 13.82
C GLU A 71 -10.36 -10.11 13.24
N HIS A 72 -10.22 -8.95 12.61
CA HIS A 72 -11.32 -8.17 12.03
C HIS A 72 -11.51 -8.43 10.55
N TYR A 73 -10.44 -8.81 9.84
CA TYR A 73 -10.41 -8.81 8.39
C TYR A 73 -9.84 -10.09 7.77
N ARG A 74 -10.21 -10.31 6.52
CA ARG A 74 -9.58 -11.26 5.59
C ARG A 74 -8.96 -10.48 4.45
N ILE A 75 -7.88 -10.98 3.88
CA ILE A 75 -7.22 -10.39 2.71
C ILE A 75 -7.97 -10.84 1.46
N MET A 76 -8.25 -9.94 0.53
CA MET A 76 -8.67 -10.31 -0.82
C MET A 76 -7.45 -10.71 -1.66
N SER A 77 -7.58 -11.70 -2.52
CA SER A 77 -6.47 -12.12 -3.41
C SER A 77 -6.14 -11.06 -4.47
N CYS A 78 -7.08 -10.18 -4.78
CA CYS A 78 -6.95 -9.03 -5.67
C CYS A 78 -6.80 -7.71 -4.91
N GLY A 79 -6.40 -6.64 -5.60
CA GLY A 79 -6.23 -5.30 -5.05
C GLY A 79 -4.88 -5.08 -4.36
N SER A 80 -4.04 -6.10 -4.26
CA SER A 80 -2.75 -5.97 -3.58
C SER A 80 -1.78 -5.07 -4.34
N SER A 81 -1.08 -4.21 -3.59
CA SER A 81 0.05 -3.43 -4.08
C SER A 81 1.33 -4.23 -3.85
N ILE A 82 1.78 -4.91 -4.90
CA ILE A 82 2.97 -5.77 -4.89
C ILE A 82 3.97 -5.27 -5.94
N GLY A 83 5.18 -4.94 -5.47
CA GLY A 83 6.23 -4.38 -6.31
C GLY A 83 7.22 -5.44 -6.83
N ARG A 84 7.61 -5.32 -8.10
CA ARG A 84 8.66 -6.13 -8.72
C ARG A 84 9.83 -5.24 -9.12
N ASN A 85 10.97 -5.38 -8.43
CA ASN A 85 12.20 -4.60 -8.63
C ASN A 85 12.05 -3.08 -8.37
N TYR A 86 11.08 -2.68 -7.56
CA TYR A 86 10.91 -1.32 -7.06
C TYR A 86 10.35 -1.35 -5.64
N GLY A 87 10.42 -0.24 -4.95
CA GLY A 87 9.90 -0.13 -3.59
C GLY A 87 10.31 1.19 -2.93
N PRO A 88 9.97 1.38 -1.68
CA PRO A 88 10.29 2.61 -0.96
C PRO A 88 11.77 2.95 -1.02
N MET A 89 12.07 4.25 -1.19
CA MET A 89 13.42 4.78 -1.31
C MET A 89 13.78 5.63 -0.08
N VAL A 90 14.88 5.29 0.56
CA VAL A 90 15.47 6.13 1.61
C VAL A 90 16.31 7.21 0.95
N VAL A 91 16.04 8.48 1.27
CA VAL A 91 16.64 9.64 0.60
C VAL A 91 17.17 10.66 1.60
N SER A 92 18.11 11.51 1.13
CA SER A 92 18.61 12.69 1.84
C SER A 92 18.77 13.87 0.90
N VAL A 93 18.94 15.08 1.46
CA VAL A 93 19.28 16.28 0.68
C VAL A 93 20.74 16.25 0.26
N ASP A 94 21.62 15.91 1.17
CA ASP A 94 23.06 15.77 0.88
C ASP A 94 23.40 14.30 0.58
N PRO A 95 24.40 14.03 -0.30
CA PRO A 95 24.82 12.66 -0.59
C PRO A 95 25.26 11.91 0.67
N MET A 96 24.67 10.75 0.89
CA MET A 96 24.97 9.82 1.99
C MET A 96 25.06 8.39 1.50
N THR A 97 25.70 7.53 2.28
CA THR A 97 25.73 6.08 2.09
C THR A 97 24.89 5.38 3.16
N GLU A 98 24.61 4.09 2.97
CA GLU A 98 23.91 3.30 4.02
C GLU A 98 24.63 3.30 5.36
N ALA A 99 25.97 3.38 5.38
CA ALA A 99 26.75 3.43 6.61
C ALA A 99 26.52 4.73 7.41
N ASP A 100 26.11 5.79 6.75
CA ASP A 100 25.85 7.10 7.39
C ASP A 100 24.46 7.16 8.04
N LEU A 101 23.61 6.14 7.85
CA LEU A 101 22.26 6.10 8.41
C LEU A 101 22.24 5.91 9.94
N GLU A 102 23.31 5.39 10.52
CA GLU A 102 23.36 5.10 11.97
C GLU A 102 23.11 6.35 12.81
N GLY A 103 22.15 6.27 13.73
CA GLY A 103 21.76 7.37 14.61
C GLY A 103 21.00 8.52 13.95
N LYS A 104 20.60 8.39 12.69
CA LYS A 104 19.87 9.44 11.96
C LYS A 104 18.38 9.49 12.35
N ARG A 105 17.82 10.69 12.27
CA ARG A 105 16.38 10.92 12.31
C ARG A 105 15.80 10.61 10.93
N VAL A 106 14.80 9.75 10.90
CA VAL A 106 14.18 9.26 9.67
C VAL A 106 12.74 9.76 9.60
N ALA A 107 12.41 10.61 8.62
CA ALA A 107 11.04 10.98 8.33
C ALA A 107 10.30 9.78 7.73
N VAL A 108 9.22 9.36 8.38
CA VAL A 108 8.47 8.15 8.07
C VAL A 108 7.02 8.51 7.82
N PRO A 109 6.40 8.09 6.69
CA PRO A 109 5.03 8.46 6.32
C PRO A 109 3.95 7.69 7.10
N GLY A 110 4.24 7.25 8.30
CA GLY A 110 3.32 6.55 9.18
C GLY A 110 3.96 5.38 9.92
N ARG A 111 3.46 5.15 11.12
CA ARG A 111 3.97 4.11 12.04
C ARG A 111 3.69 2.69 11.56
N PHE A 112 2.55 2.50 10.90
CA PHE A 112 2.04 1.19 10.50
C PHE A 112 2.32 0.85 9.04
N THR A 113 3.10 1.69 8.34
CA THR A 113 3.43 1.48 6.93
C THR A 113 4.40 0.33 6.72
N THR A 114 4.26 -0.36 5.60
CA THR A 114 5.21 -1.42 5.21
C THR A 114 6.60 -0.85 4.94
N SER A 115 6.70 0.38 4.48
CA SER A 115 7.99 1.06 4.30
C SER A 115 8.77 1.21 5.60
N TRP A 116 8.08 1.54 6.70
CA TRP A 116 8.70 1.59 8.02
C TRP A 116 9.12 0.20 8.49
N LEU A 117 8.28 -0.80 8.34
CA LEU A 117 8.64 -2.19 8.68
C LEU A 117 9.89 -2.65 7.91
N LEU A 118 9.96 -2.38 6.62
CA LEU A 118 11.11 -2.73 5.78
C LEU A 118 12.37 -1.99 6.24
N PHE A 119 12.27 -0.71 6.59
CA PHE A 119 13.41 0.04 7.14
C PHE A 119 13.86 -0.56 8.48
N GLN A 120 12.95 -0.98 9.36
CA GLN A 120 13.31 -1.66 10.61
C GLN A 120 13.97 -3.03 10.38
N ILE A 121 13.63 -3.72 9.26
CA ILE A 121 14.24 -5.00 8.88
C ILE A 121 15.65 -4.78 8.31
N PHE A 122 15.83 -3.84 7.40
CA PHE A 122 17.07 -3.69 6.63
C PHE A 122 17.99 -2.56 7.11
N GLY A 123 17.43 -1.53 7.74
CA GLY A 123 18.17 -0.38 8.22
C GLY A 123 18.86 -0.59 9.58
N PRO A 124 19.63 0.39 10.03
CA PRO A 124 20.23 0.38 11.36
C PRO A 124 19.17 0.45 12.46
N LYS A 125 19.43 -0.25 13.59
CA LYS A 125 18.48 -0.33 14.72
C LYS A 125 18.38 0.95 15.56
N ASN A 126 19.36 1.82 15.48
CA ASN A 126 19.49 3.02 16.33
C ASN A 126 19.02 4.30 15.65
N CYS A 127 18.31 4.20 14.52
CA CYS A 127 17.64 5.35 13.89
C CYS A 127 16.44 5.80 14.71
N GLU A 128 16.20 7.12 14.71
CA GLU A 128 15.06 7.74 15.40
C GLU A 128 13.95 8.06 14.39
N PRO A 129 12.77 7.42 14.46
CA PRO A 129 11.69 7.75 13.55
C PRO A 129 11.04 9.09 13.89
N VAL A 130 10.83 9.91 12.88
CA VAL A 130 10.02 11.13 12.91
C VAL A 130 8.79 10.86 12.07
N PHE A 131 7.66 10.49 12.70
CA PHE A 131 6.42 10.23 12.00
C PHE A 131 5.79 11.52 11.53
N VAL A 132 5.51 11.61 10.24
CA VAL A 132 4.94 12.77 9.56
C VAL A 132 3.88 12.32 8.57
N ASP A 133 3.06 13.24 8.10
CA ASP A 133 2.13 12.95 7.02
C ASP A 133 2.90 12.60 5.73
N PHE A 134 2.28 11.82 4.87
CA PHE A 134 2.90 11.34 3.62
C PHE A 134 3.53 12.48 2.80
N ASP A 135 2.79 13.57 2.59
CA ASP A 135 3.24 14.73 1.80
C ASP A 135 4.32 15.57 2.52
N ASP A 136 4.53 15.35 3.82
CA ASP A 136 5.47 16.10 4.64
C ASP A 136 6.85 15.41 4.79
N VAL A 137 7.02 14.19 4.30
CA VAL A 137 8.31 13.47 4.36
C VAL A 137 9.42 14.28 3.66
N GLY A 138 9.21 14.69 2.41
CA GLY A 138 10.18 15.48 1.66
C GLY A 138 10.47 16.85 2.31
N PRO A 139 9.44 17.66 2.64
CA PRO A 139 9.62 18.89 3.41
C PRO A 139 10.38 18.68 4.72
N ALA A 140 10.06 17.64 5.51
CA ALA A 140 10.73 17.36 6.78
C ALA A 140 12.25 17.19 6.63
N VAL A 141 12.69 16.52 5.56
CA VAL A 141 14.12 16.35 5.26
C VAL A 141 14.74 17.67 4.79
N LYS A 142 14.08 18.40 3.90
CA LYS A 142 14.59 19.69 3.38
C LYS A 142 14.72 20.77 4.47
N GLU A 143 13.81 20.75 5.43
CA GLU A 143 13.79 21.69 6.56
C GLU A 143 14.70 21.25 7.74
N GLY A 144 15.32 20.08 7.64
CA GLY A 144 16.19 19.55 8.70
C GLY A 144 15.44 19.06 9.95
N ARG A 145 14.12 18.80 9.85
CA ARG A 145 13.33 18.14 10.90
C ARG A 145 13.68 16.66 11.02
N ALA A 146 14.10 16.05 9.90
CA ALA A 146 14.70 14.73 9.82
C ALA A 146 15.98 14.81 8.96
N ASP A 147 16.89 13.87 9.14
CA ASP A 147 18.15 13.82 8.40
C ASP A 147 17.99 13.08 7.08
N VAL A 148 17.08 12.10 7.04
CA VAL A 148 16.70 11.29 5.88
C VAL A 148 15.19 11.06 5.88
N GLY A 149 14.63 10.62 4.74
CA GLY A 149 13.19 10.31 4.62
C GLY A 149 12.94 9.06 3.79
N ILE A 150 11.79 8.42 4.02
CA ILE A 150 11.34 7.27 3.24
C ILE A 150 10.27 7.72 2.27
N LEU A 151 10.60 7.79 0.99
CA LEU A 151 9.67 8.17 -0.07
C LEU A 151 8.97 6.94 -0.65
N LEU A 152 7.68 7.09 -0.88
CA LEU A 152 6.76 6.09 -1.45
C LEU A 152 6.15 6.63 -2.75
N HIS A 153 5.29 5.83 -3.36
CA HIS A 153 4.48 6.20 -4.52
C HIS A 153 5.31 6.90 -5.61
N GLU A 154 4.87 8.03 -6.12
CA GLU A 154 5.60 8.81 -7.12
C GLU A 154 6.97 9.29 -6.61
N GLY A 155 7.08 9.55 -5.31
CA GLY A 155 8.31 10.03 -4.68
C GLY A 155 9.48 9.09 -4.87
N GLN A 156 9.27 7.77 -4.87
CA GLN A 156 10.33 6.79 -5.10
C GLN A 156 10.88 6.80 -6.54
N ILE A 157 10.11 7.34 -7.50
CA ILE A 157 10.51 7.47 -8.91
C ILE A 157 11.12 8.85 -9.17
N LEU A 158 10.60 9.86 -8.48
CA LEU A 158 10.87 11.26 -8.75
C LEU A 158 11.90 11.89 -7.80
N TYR A 159 12.45 11.14 -6.82
CA TYR A 159 13.30 11.72 -5.77
C TYR A 159 14.45 12.56 -6.31
N GLU A 160 15.11 12.16 -7.41
CA GLU A 160 16.18 12.94 -8.03
C GLU A 160 15.65 14.26 -8.61
N LYS A 161 14.50 14.22 -9.31
CA LYS A 161 13.84 15.43 -9.84
C LYS A 161 13.41 16.36 -8.69
N LEU A 162 13.08 15.79 -7.53
CA LEU A 162 12.72 16.53 -6.31
C LEU A 162 13.96 17.06 -5.56
N GLY A 163 15.17 16.79 -6.03
CA GLY A 163 16.42 17.29 -5.45
C GLY A 163 16.92 16.48 -4.27
N PHE A 164 16.59 15.19 -4.21
CA PHE A 164 17.12 14.27 -3.21
C PHE A 164 18.16 13.32 -3.82
N HIS A 165 18.98 12.75 -2.94
CA HIS A 165 19.91 11.66 -3.23
C HIS A 165 19.35 10.36 -2.63
N GLY A 166 19.29 9.28 -3.44
CA GLY A 166 18.94 7.95 -2.98
C GLY A 166 20.08 7.35 -2.13
N ILE A 167 19.71 6.78 -0.98
CA ILE A 167 20.66 6.13 -0.08
C ILE A 167 20.49 4.62 -0.12
N MET A 168 19.24 4.15 0.03
CA MET A 168 18.90 2.73 0.10
C MET A 168 17.53 2.47 -0.53
N SER A 169 17.50 1.60 -1.53
CA SER A 169 16.26 1.06 -2.08
C SER A 169 15.79 -0.12 -1.23
N LEU A 170 14.66 0.03 -0.53
CA LEU A 170 14.08 -1.05 0.27
C LEU A 170 13.55 -2.18 -0.60
N GLY A 171 13.12 -1.87 -1.84
CA GLY A 171 12.72 -2.87 -2.82
C GLY A 171 13.89 -3.74 -3.29
N GLU A 172 15.05 -3.13 -3.58
CA GLU A 172 16.27 -3.88 -3.95
C GLU A 172 16.74 -4.75 -2.78
N LYS A 173 16.81 -4.20 -1.56
CA LYS A 173 17.15 -4.97 -0.36
C LYS A 173 16.24 -6.17 -0.13
N TRP A 174 14.94 -5.96 -0.34
CA TRP A 174 13.98 -7.04 -0.26
C TRP A 174 14.25 -8.11 -1.31
N HIS A 175 14.44 -7.72 -2.57
CA HIS A 175 14.69 -8.65 -3.66
C HIS A 175 16.00 -9.44 -3.46
N GLU A 176 17.08 -8.77 -3.07
CA GLU A 176 18.36 -9.40 -2.75
C GLU A 176 18.24 -10.44 -1.63
N ALA A 177 17.43 -10.16 -0.60
CA ALA A 177 17.26 -11.05 0.54
C ALA A 177 16.30 -12.21 0.30
N THR A 178 15.34 -12.06 -0.62
CA THR A 178 14.21 -13.01 -0.72
C THR A 178 13.99 -13.58 -2.11
N ALA A 179 14.41 -12.88 -3.16
CA ALA A 179 14.07 -13.13 -4.56
C ALA A 179 12.53 -13.09 -4.84
N LEU A 180 11.72 -12.60 -3.90
CA LEU A 180 10.27 -12.46 -4.01
C LEU A 180 9.87 -11.03 -4.37
N PRO A 181 8.65 -10.82 -4.92
CA PRO A 181 8.10 -9.48 -5.05
C PRO A 181 7.85 -8.88 -3.66
N ILE A 182 7.89 -7.53 -3.56
CA ILE A 182 7.73 -6.84 -2.28
C ILE A 182 6.24 -6.59 -1.99
N PRO A 183 5.67 -7.11 -0.88
CA PRO A 183 4.27 -6.87 -0.55
C PRO A 183 4.15 -5.54 0.22
N LEU A 184 3.63 -4.50 -0.44
CA LEU A 184 3.50 -3.16 0.14
C LEU A 184 2.15 -2.92 0.80
N GLY A 185 1.06 -3.29 0.12
CA GLY A 185 -0.30 -3.11 0.57
C GLY A 185 -1.21 -4.27 0.19
N VAL A 186 -2.32 -4.39 0.89
CA VAL A 186 -3.37 -5.40 0.65
C VAL A 186 -4.75 -4.81 0.87
N ASP A 187 -5.71 -5.28 0.10
CA ASP A 187 -7.12 -4.96 0.30
C ASP A 187 -7.79 -6.00 1.19
N LEU A 188 -8.55 -5.50 2.14
CA LEU A 188 -9.19 -6.28 3.18
C LEU A 188 -10.71 -6.21 3.09
N VAL A 189 -11.35 -7.30 3.46
CA VAL A 189 -12.78 -7.37 3.67
C VAL A 189 -13.11 -7.81 5.09
N SER A 190 -14.07 -7.12 5.74
CA SER A 190 -14.43 -7.36 7.14
C SER A 190 -15.05 -8.75 7.33
N ARG A 191 -14.67 -9.42 8.43
CA ARG A 191 -15.30 -10.69 8.85
C ARG A 191 -16.75 -10.53 9.28
N HIS A 192 -17.18 -9.32 9.63
CA HIS A 192 -18.54 -9.05 10.13
C HIS A 192 -19.61 -9.08 9.05
N ILE A 193 -19.24 -8.96 7.78
CA ILE A 193 -20.22 -8.92 6.66
C ILE A 193 -20.66 -10.29 6.14
N GLY A 194 -20.14 -11.37 6.71
CA GLY A 194 -20.45 -12.73 6.27
C GLY A 194 -19.68 -13.17 5.03
N SER A 195 -19.60 -14.48 4.82
CA SER A 195 -18.72 -15.04 3.79
C SER A 195 -19.26 -14.85 2.35
N GLU A 196 -20.57 -14.88 2.16
CA GLU A 196 -21.21 -14.75 0.86
C GLU A 196 -21.02 -13.32 0.29
N LEU A 197 -21.35 -12.30 1.10
CA LEU A 197 -21.16 -10.92 0.70
C LEU A 197 -19.68 -10.58 0.54
N ALA A 198 -18.81 -11.09 1.41
CA ALA A 198 -17.38 -10.90 1.28
C ALA A 198 -16.81 -11.49 -0.02
N GLN A 199 -17.32 -12.65 -0.47
CA GLN A 199 -16.96 -13.22 -1.76
C GLN A 199 -17.45 -12.33 -2.91
N THR A 200 -18.71 -11.89 -2.85
CA THR A 200 -19.28 -10.98 -3.86
C THR A 200 -18.48 -9.68 -3.99
N ILE A 201 -18.01 -9.14 -2.87
CA ILE A 201 -17.15 -7.93 -2.86
C ILE A 201 -15.80 -8.23 -3.52
N ALA A 202 -15.15 -9.33 -3.18
CA ALA A 202 -13.87 -9.70 -3.78
C ALA A 202 -14.00 -9.91 -5.30
N ASP A 203 -15.06 -10.59 -5.73
CA ASP A 203 -15.33 -10.82 -7.16
C ASP A 203 -15.62 -9.51 -7.90
N ALA A 204 -16.38 -8.59 -7.30
CA ALA A 204 -16.65 -7.27 -7.86
C ALA A 204 -15.39 -6.39 -7.93
N SER A 205 -14.52 -6.46 -6.91
CA SER A 205 -13.22 -5.76 -6.90
C SER A 205 -12.34 -6.25 -8.04
N LEU A 206 -12.22 -7.57 -8.22
CA LEU A 206 -11.50 -8.16 -9.35
C LEU A 206 -12.09 -7.75 -10.68
N ALA A 207 -13.42 -7.77 -10.81
CA ALA A 207 -14.10 -7.35 -12.03
C ALA A 207 -13.83 -5.87 -12.35
N SER A 208 -13.77 -4.99 -11.33
CA SER A 208 -13.44 -3.57 -11.51
C SER A 208 -12.00 -3.40 -12.01
N ILE A 209 -11.03 -4.09 -11.42
CA ILE A 209 -9.62 -4.07 -11.84
C ILE A 209 -9.49 -4.54 -13.29
N ASN A 210 -10.14 -5.65 -13.66
CA ASN A 210 -10.09 -6.20 -15.00
C ASN A 210 -10.77 -5.27 -16.02
N TYR A 211 -11.87 -4.63 -15.64
CA TYR A 211 -12.55 -3.65 -16.50
C TYR A 211 -11.64 -2.44 -16.77
N ALA A 212 -11.02 -1.89 -15.72
CA ALA A 212 -10.10 -0.76 -15.86
C ALA A 212 -8.91 -1.11 -16.77
N ARG A 213 -8.34 -2.30 -16.63
CA ARG A 213 -7.23 -2.79 -17.49
C ARG A 213 -7.69 -2.99 -18.95
N ALA A 214 -8.91 -3.43 -19.17
CA ALA A 214 -9.46 -3.58 -20.52
C ALA A 214 -9.84 -2.24 -21.18
N HIS A 215 -10.06 -1.19 -20.37
CA HIS A 215 -10.41 0.17 -20.80
C HIS A 215 -9.37 1.17 -20.28
N GLU A 216 -8.06 0.84 -20.47
CA GLU A 216 -6.93 1.49 -19.83
C GLU A 216 -6.91 3.01 -20.07
N ASP A 217 -7.20 3.48 -21.29
CA ASP A 217 -7.13 4.91 -21.60
C ASP A 217 -8.14 5.73 -20.79
N ASP A 218 -9.39 5.27 -20.69
CA ASP A 218 -10.44 5.95 -19.93
C ASP A 218 -10.18 5.88 -18.42
N ALA A 219 -9.70 4.73 -17.95
CA ALA A 219 -9.37 4.52 -16.54
C ALA A 219 -8.15 5.36 -16.12
N LEU A 220 -7.13 5.48 -16.98
CA LEU A 220 -5.97 6.35 -16.74
C LEU A 220 -6.35 7.83 -16.75
N GLU A 221 -7.21 8.27 -17.69
CA GLU A 221 -7.70 9.65 -17.69
C GLU A 221 -8.39 10.00 -16.36
N TYR A 222 -9.23 9.10 -15.86
CA TYR A 222 -9.87 9.24 -14.55
C TYR A 222 -8.85 9.25 -13.40
N ALA A 223 -7.95 8.26 -13.37
CA ALA A 223 -6.96 8.08 -12.31
C ALA A 223 -5.97 9.25 -12.19
N LEU A 224 -5.56 9.83 -13.32
CA LEU A 224 -4.65 11.00 -13.33
C LEU A 224 -5.26 12.25 -12.65
N GLY A 225 -6.58 12.32 -12.51
CA GLY A 225 -7.24 13.33 -11.68
C GLY A 225 -6.86 13.27 -10.20
N PHE A 226 -6.32 12.12 -9.73
CA PHE A 226 -5.85 11.87 -8.37
C PHE A 226 -4.32 11.90 -8.24
N GLY A 227 -3.58 12.13 -9.33
CA GLY A 227 -2.11 12.06 -9.39
C GLY A 227 -1.38 13.27 -8.80
N ARG A 228 -2.00 14.08 -7.95
CA ARG A 228 -1.36 15.18 -7.18
C ARG A 228 -0.50 16.14 -8.01
N GLY A 229 -0.83 16.31 -9.30
CA GLY A 229 -0.09 17.19 -10.22
C GLY A 229 1.18 16.56 -10.81
N ILE A 230 1.35 15.24 -10.74
CA ILE A 230 2.38 14.51 -11.47
C ILE A 230 2.21 14.69 -12.98
N ASP A 231 3.32 14.70 -13.71
CA ASP A 231 3.27 14.68 -15.18
C ASP A 231 2.48 13.45 -15.67
N PRO A 232 1.58 13.59 -16.66
CA PRO A 232 0.73 12.49 -17.11
C PRO A 232 1.48 11.22 -17.51
N GLU A 233 2.67 11.33 -18.11
CA GLU A 233 3.47 10.16 -18.51
C GLU A 233 4.11 9.48 -17.29
N ASP A 234 4.60 10.25 -16.31
CA ASP A 234 5.10 9.71 -15.04
C ASP A 234 3.93 9.07 -14.25
N GLY A 235 2.72 9.67 -14.28
CA GLY A 235 1.52 9.12 -13.65
C GLY A 235 1.04 7.81 -14.27
N LYS A 236 1.03 7.71 -15.59
CA LYS A 236 0.73 6.44 -16.30
C LYS A 236 1.75 5.36 -15.95
N LYS A 237 3.03 5.73 -15.89
CA LYS A 237 4.09 4.80 -15.48
C LYS A 237 3.85 4.31 -14.06
N PHE A 238 3.51 5.21 -13.15
CA PHE A 238 3.20 4.88 -11.76
C PHE A 238 2.03 3.90 -11.67
N VAL A 239 0.87 4.19 -12.30
CA VAL A 239 -0.28 3.30 -12.29
C VAL A 239 0.09 1.92 -12.83
N ARG A 240 0.79 1.83 -13.95
CA ARG A 240 1.20 0.54 -14.55
C ARG A 240 2.21 -0.24 -13.70
N MET A 241 2.96 0.44 -12.83
CA MET A 241 3.84 -0.24 -11.88
C MET A 241 3.05 -0.88 -10.73
N TYR A 242 2.05 -0.16 -10.22
CA TYR A 242 1.30 -0.58 -9.04
C TYR A 242 0.10 -1.45 -9.38
N VAL A 243 -0.58 -1.22 -10.52
CA VAL A 243 -1.69 -2.05 -10.98
C VAL A 243 -1.21 -3.00 -12.06
N ASN A 244 -0.83 -4.19 -11.65
CA ASN A 244 -0.18 -5.21 -12.48
C ASN A 244 -0.86 -6.59 -12.29
N GLU A 245 -0.24 -7.67 -12.73
CA GLU A 245 -0.79 -9.03 -12.59
C GLU A 245 -0.94 -9.45 -11.11
N ASP A 246 -0.05 -9.00 -10.23
CA ASP A 246 -0.14 -9.28 -8.79
C ASP A 246 -1.32 -8.54 -8.14
N THR A 247 -1.77 -7.43 -8.74
CA THR A 247 -2.98 -6.72 -8.31
C THR A 247 -4.25 -7.47 -8.72
N VAL A 248 -4.23 -8.16 -9.86
CA VAL A 248 -5.33 -9.04 -10.30
C VAL A 248 -5.43 -10.26 -9.39
N ASP A 249 -4.31 -10.91 -9.12
CA ASP A 249 -4.21 -12.01 -8.15
C ASP A 249 -2.79 -12.07 -7.60
N MET A 250 -2.64 -11.89 -6.28
CA MET A 250 -1.32 -11.98 -5.64
C MET A 250 -0.67 -13.36 -5.80
N GLY A 251 -1.47 -14.40 -6.05
CA GLY A 251 -1.04 -15.74 -6.30
C GLY A 251 -0.18 -16.35 -5.18
N GLN A 252 0.52 -17.43 -5.50
CA GLN A 252 1.38 -18.12 -4.54
C GLN A 252 2.62 -17.28 -4.16
N GLU A 253 3.20 -16.53 -5.10
CA GLU A 253 4.37 -15.68 -4.81
C GLU A 253 4.04 -14.54 -3.86
N GLY A 254 2.88 -13.88 -4.03
CA GLY A 254 2.43 -12.82 -3.11
C GLY A 254 2.16 -13.37 -1.70
N LEU A 255 1.57 -14.56 -1.60
CA LEU A 255 1.37 -15.24 -0.33
C LEU A 255 2.71 -15.61 0.35
N GLU A 256 3.68 -16.11 -0.41
CA GLU A 256 5.03 -16.38 0.08
C GLU A 256 5.74 -15.11 0.53
N ALA A 257 5.56 -14.01 -0.22
CA ALA A 257 6.12 -12.71 0.12
C ALA A 257 5.55 -12.16 1.44
N LEU A 258 4.24 -12.24 1.66
CA LEU A 258 3.61 -11.86 2.94
C LEU A 258 4.15 -12.71 4.10
N ASN A 259 4.19 -14.04 3.94
CA ASN A 259 4.76 -14.92 4.96
C ASN A 259 6.24 -14.58 5.25
N LYS A 260 7.02 -14.28 4.22
CA LYS A 260 8.43 -13.91 4.37
C LYS A 260 8.58 -12.57 5.10
N LEU A 261 7.75 -11.57 4.76
CA LEU A 261 7.74 -10.27 5.43
C LEU A 261 7.49 -10.41 6.94
N PHE A 262 6.45 -11.15 7.31
CA PHE A 262 6.12 -11.35 8.72
C PHE A 262 7.16 -12.23 9.42
N GLY A 263 7.70 -13.25 8.75
CA GLY A 263 8.79 -14.06 9.29
C GLY A 263 10.02 -13.24 9.63
N MET A 264 10.46 -12.35 8.72
CA MET A 264 11.58 -11.45 8.97
C MET A 264 11.28 -10.44 10.09
N ALA A 265 10.04 -9.98 10.21
CA ALA A 265 9.61 -9.10 11.30
C ALA A 265 9.67 -9.83 12.67
N VAL A 266 9.28 -11.12 12.72
CA VAL A 266 9.42 -11.95 13.93
C VAL A 266 10.90 -12.19 14.27
N GLU A 267 11.73 -12.55 13.30
CA GLU A 267 13.18 -12.74 13.47
C GLU A 267 13.88 -11.49 14.01
N ARG A 268 13.39 -10.31 13.64
CA ARG A 268 13.89 -9.00 14.13
C ARG A 268 13.31 -8.60 15.49
N GLY A 269 12.32 -9.35 16.00
CA GLY A 269 11.63 -9.03 17.26
C GLY A 269 10.66 -7.83 17.14
N ILE A 270 10.24 -7.49 15.91
CA ILE A 270 9.26 -6.44 15.65
C ILE A 270 7.84 -6.99 15.85
N LEU A 271 7.59 -8.20 15.41
CA LEU A 271 6.38 -8.97 15.69
C LEU A 271 6.67 -10.07 16.71
N ASN A 272 5.70 -10.36 17.57
CA ASN A 272 5.80 -11.43 18.55
C ASN A 272 5.61 -12.83 17.94
N GLU A 273 4.72 -12.94 16.94
CA GLU A 273 4.37 -14.20 16.29
C GLU A 273 3.91 -13.97 14.85
N MET A 274 3.86 -15.03 14.07
CA MET A 274 3.35 -15.02 12.70
C MET A 274 1.83 -14.83 12.69
N PRO A 275 1.28 -13.91 11.89
CA PRO A 275 -0.16 -13.81 11.71
C PRO A 275 -0.68 -15.01 10.92
N LYS A 276 -1.92 -15.41 11.17
CA LYS A 276 -2.62 -16.35 10.31
C LYS A 276 -3.14 -15.60 9.07
N LEU A 277 -2.63 -15.93 7.90
CA LEU A 277 -3.17 -15.40 6.65
C LEU A 277 -4.50 -16.10 6.33
N ASP A 278 -5.52 -15.33 6.07
CA ASP A 278 -6.86 -15.78 5.65
C ASP A 278 -7.25 -15.02 4.40
N ILE A 279 -7.16 -15.71 3.26
CA ILE A 279 -7.32 -15.13 1.93
C ILE A 279 -8.71 -15.48 1.37
N ILE A 280 -9.40 -14.50 0.82
CA ILE A 280 -10.57 -14.72 -0.04
C ILE A 280 -10.08 -14.70 -1.48
N GLN A 281 -10.20 -15.83 -2.16
CA GLN A 281 -9.90 -15.92 -3.57
C GLN A 281 -11.03 -15.28 -4.37
N ALA A 282 -10.74 -14.21 -5.11
CA ALA A 282 -11.65 -13.63 -6.09
C ALA A 282 -11.73 -14.53 -7.35
N ASN A 283 -12.90 -14.61 -8.02
CA ASN A 283 -13.18 -15.50 -9.13
C ASN A 283 -13.58 -14.74 -10.40
#